data_d1f8048197592639e1e203122567679d
#
_entry.id   d1f8048197592639e1e203122567679d
#
_cell.length_a   1.000
_cell.length_b   1.000
_cell.length_c   1.000
_cell.angle_alpha   90.00
_cell.angle_beta   90.00
_cell.angle_gamma   90.00
#
_symmetry.space_group_name_H-M   'P 1'
#
loop_
_entity.id
_entity.type
_entity.pdbx_description
1 polymer ?
#
loop_
_entity_poly.entity_id
_entity_poly.type
_entity_poly.pdbx_seq_one_letter_code
_entity_poly.pdbx_strand_id
1 'polypeptide(L)'
;MRDDGLWDQVRGNWNQLKGKFREKWGLLTDDDLEHIAGHKDRLVGKIQEKYGEAKWDARSIENEVRSMQQQQPPPDRTKPIGR
;
A
#
# COMPACT_ATOMS: atom_id res chain seq x y z
N MET A 1 -6.28 16.63 -4.36
CA MET A 1 -6.37 16.51 -3.99
C MET A 1 -6.35 15.93 -3.32
N ARG A 2 -6.28 15.62 -2.99
CA ARG A 2 -6.22 15.05 -2.17
C ARG A 2 -6.23 13.77 -2.28
N ASP A 3 -6.01 12.97 -1.49
CA ASP A 3 -5.90 11.60 -1.62
C ASP A 3 -7.24 10.97 -1.80
N ASP A 4 -8.27 11.68 -1.88
CA ASP A 4 -9.55 11.13 -2.17
C ASP A 4 -9.95 9.98 -1.33
N GLY A 5 -9.56 9.94 -0.12
CA GLY A 5 -9.91 8.85 0.76
C GLY A 5 -9.04 7.63 0.63
N LEU A 6 -8.00 7.71 -0.18
CA LEU A 6 -7.11 6.58 -0.35
C LEU A 6 -6.54 6.11 0.97
N TRP A 7 -6.00 7.03 1.76
CA TRP A 7 -5.38 6.64 3.01
C TRP A 7 -6.38 6.26 4.08
N ASP A 8 -7.60 6.79 3.96
CA ASP A 8 -8.67 6.33 4.83
C ASP A 8 -8.98 4.87 4.55
N GLN A 9 -9.02 4.49 3.28
CA GLN A 9 -9.25 3.12 2.93
C GLN A 9 -8.09 2.23 3.36
N VAL A 10 -6.88 2.72 3.19
CA VAL A 10 -5.72 1.95 3.60
C VAL A 10 -5.77 1.69 5.09
N ARG A 11 -6.08 2.72 5.88
CA ARG A 11 -6.16 2.52 7.31
C ARG A 11 -7.29 1.57 7.68
N GLY A 12 -8.43 1.72 7.03
CA GLY A 12 -9.57 0.89 7.34
C GLY A 12 -9.37 -0.57 7.01
N ASN A 13 -8.55 -0.85 6.00
CA ASN A 13 -8.29 -2.22 5.60
C ASN A 13 -6.89 -2.67 5.93
N TRP A 14 -6.25 -2.02 6.88
CA TRP A 14 -4.85 -2.26 7.12
C TRP A 14 -4.52 -3.73 7.41
N ASN A 15 -5.34 -4.38 8.19
CA ASN A 15 -5.08 -5.77 8.50
C ASN A 15 -5.02 -6.63 7.26
N GLN A 16 -5.84 -6.31 6.28
CA GLN A 16 -5.83 -7.07 5.05
C GLN A 16 -4.71 -6.65 4.14
N LEU A 17 -4.31 -5.40 4.22
CA LEU A 17 -3.30 -4.88 3.32
C LEU A 17 -1.88 -5.11 3.79
N LYS A 18 -1.70 -5.39 5.07
CA LYS A 18 -0.36 -5.57 5.61
C LYS A 18 0.47 -6.56 4.81
N GLY A 19 -0.14 -7.66 4.44
CA GLY A 19 0.58 -8.67 3.70
C GLY A 19 1.07 -8.18 2.36
N LYS A 20 0.24 -7.40 1.68
CA LYS A 20 0.64 -6.88 0.39
C LYS A 20 1.76 -5.88 0.53
N PHE A 21 1.71 -5.05 1.56
CA PHE A 21 2.75 -4.08 1.79
C PHE A 21 4.06 -4.79 2.12
N ARG A 22 3.99 -5.87 2.86
CA ARG A 22 5.16 -6.62 3.19
C ARG A 22 5.75 -7.29 1.97
N GLU A 23 4.92 -7.76 1.08
CA GLU A 23 5.40 -8.33 -0.16
C GLU A 23 6.09 -7.29 -1.01
N LYS A 24 5.52 -6.11 -1.10
CA LYS A 24 6.07 -5.07 -1.92
C LYS A 24 7.35 -4.51 -1.32
N TRP A 25 7.34 -4.27 -0.03
CA TRP A 25 8.48 -3.71 0.66
C TRP A 25 8.96 -4.70 1.72
N GLY A 26 9.71 -5.68 1.27
CA GLY A 26 10.11 -6.79 2.13
C GLY A 26 10.98 -6.41 3.29
N LEU A 27 11.62 -5.24 3.24
CA LEU A 27 12.43 -4.82 4.37
C LEU A 27 11.60 -4.33 5.55
N LEU A 28 10.31 -4.11 5.35
CA LEU A 28 9.47 -3.71 6.46
C LEU A 28 9.17 -4.93 7.32
N THR A 29 9.32 -4.78 8.62
CA THR A 29 9.03 -5.88 9.52
C THR A 29 7.59 -5.78 9.99
N ASP A 30 7.14 -6.80 10.69
CA ASP A 30 5.80 -6.78 11.24
C ASP A 30 5.63 -5.62 12.20
N ASP A 31 6.64 -5.33 13.00
CA ASP A 31 6.58 -4.19 13.89
C ASP A 31 6.46 -2.90 13.13
N ASP A 32 7.20 -2.78 12.03
CA ASP A 32 7.12 -1.60 11.21
C ASP A 32 5.71 -1.42 10.67
N LEU A 33 5.12 -2.50 10.19
CA LEU A 33 3.79 -2.44 9.63
C LEU A 33 2.75 -2.11 10.69
N GLU A 34 2.92 -2.63 11.88
CA GLU A 34 2.02 -2.30 12.97
C GLU A 34 2.13 -0.83 13.33
N HIS A 35 3.34 -0.32 13.32
CA HIS A 35 3.55 1.07 13.64
C HIS A 35 2.97 1.97 12.56
N ILE A 36 3.09 1.57 11.30
CA ILE A 36 2.57 2.33 10.20
C ILE A 36 1.06 2.41 10.26
N ALA A 37 0.42 1.28 10.50
CA ALA A 37 -1.03 1.22 10.68
C ALA A 37 -1.81 1.97 9.61
N GLY A 38 -1.27 2.04 8.41
CA GLY A 38 -1.96 2.65 7.30
C GLY A 38 -1.81 4.16 7.19
N HIS A 39 -0.99 4.77 8.04
CA HIS A 39 -0.81 6.22 7.99
C HIS A 39 0.26 6.56 6.96
N LYS A 40 -0.08 7.48 6.08
CA LYS A 40 0.82 7.83 4.99
C LYS A 40 2.18 8.28 5.47
N ASP A 41 2.20 9.20 6.45
CA ASP A 41 3.46 9.75 6.92
C ASP A 41 4.36 8.67 7.46
N ARG A 42 3.80 7.74 8.20
CA ARG A 42 4.61 6.70 8.80
C ARG A 42 5.10 5.73 7.75
N LEU A 43 4.26 5.42 6.79
CA LEU A 43 4.66 4.51 5.73
C LEU A 43 5.79 5.11 4.92
N VAL A 44 5.65 6.36 4.51
CA VAL A 44 6.67 7.02 3.74
C VAL A 44 7.97 7.06 4.52
N GLY A 45 7.89 7.41 5.79
CA GLY A 45 9.08 7.51 6.62
C GLY A 45 9.80 6.18 6.75
N LYS A 46 9.05 5.12 6.98
CA LYS A 46 9.66 3.81 7.13
C LYS A 46 10.30 3.31 5.84
N ILE A 47 9.60 3.49 4.73
CA ILE A 47 10.16 3.04 3.47
C ILE A 47 11.43 3.82 3.14
N GLN A 48 11.41 5.12 3.36
CA GLN A 48 12.59 5.92 3.08
C GLN A 48 13.73 5.56 4.02
N GLU A 49 13.39 5.21 5.24
CA GLU A 49 14.40 4.80 6.18
C GLU A 49 15.07 3.50 5.76
N LYS A 50 14.30 2.56 5.23
CA LYS A 50 14.84 1.26 4.89
C LYS A 50 15.43 1.21 3.49
N TYR A 51 14.85 1.92 2.56
CA TYR A 51 15.28 1.84 1.17
C TYR A 51 15.99 3.09 0.67
N GLY A 52 15.79 4.23 1.32
CA GLY A 52 16.39 5.46 0.85
C GLY A 52 15.41 6.32 0.10
N GLU A 53 15.49 7.61 0.35
CA GLU A 53 14.59 8.56 -0.27
C GLU A 53 14.80 8.62 -1.77
N ALA A 54 16.02 8.42 -2.21
CA ALA A 54 16.31 8.46 -3.64
C ALA A 54 15.60 7.35 -4.38
N LYS A 55 15.39 6.23 -3.70
CA LYS A 55 14.76 5.11 -4.34
C LYS A 55 13.26 5.18 -4.26
N TRP A 56 12.75 5.62 -3.14
CA TRP A 56 11.32 5.71 -2.93
C TRP A 56 10.96 7.07 -2.36
N ASP A 57 10.53 7.97 -3.20
CA ASP A 57 10.05 9.24 -2.67
C ASP A 57 8.55 9.10 -2.35
N ALA A 58 8.00 10.11 -1.73
CA ALA A 58 6.61 10.03 -1.28
C ALA A 58 5.65 9.79 -2.42
N ARG A 59 5.91 10.39 -3.56
CA ARG A 59 5.02 10.24 -4.69
C ARG A 59 5.05 8.83 -5.24
N SER A 60 6.22 8.25 -5.34
CA SER A 60 6.34 6.88 -5.84
C SER A 60 5.65 5.92 -4.89
N ILE A 61 5.81 6.13 -3.59
CA ILE A 61 5.16 5.29 -2.61
C ILE A 61 3.65 5.39 -2.74
N GLU A 62 3.15 6.60 -2.87
CA GLU A 62 1.72 6.80 -3.01
C GLU A 62 1.18 6.14 -4.27
N ASN A 63 1.93 6.25 -5.36
CA ASN A 63 1.52 5.61 -6.60
C ASN A 63 1.43 4.09 -6.44
N GLU A 64 2.37 3.51 -5.73
CA GLU A 64 2.34 2.07 -5.51
C GLU A 64 1.14 1.68 -4.66
N VAL A 65 0.86 2.45 -3.64
CA VAL A 65 -0.26 2.15 -2.78
C VAL A 65 -1.56 2.25 -3.57
N ARG A 66 -1.68 3.28 -4.38
CA ARG A 66 -2.88 3.47 -5.19
C ARG A 66 -3.03 2.33 -6.18
N SER A 67 -1.93 1.89 -6.74
CA SER A 67 -1.94 0.78 -7.68
C SER A 67 -2.36 -0.50 -7.00
N MET A 68 -1.90 -0.73 -5.79
CA MET A 68 -2.28 -1.91 -5.05
C MET A 68 -3.77 -1.94 -4.75
N GLN A 69 -4.34 -0.78 -4.46
CA GLN A 69 -5.76 -0.73 -4.23
C GLN A 69 -6.55 -1.01 -5.49
N GLN A 70 -6.01 -0.64 -6.61
CA GLN A 70 -6.71 -0.84 -7.84
C GLN A 70 -6.50 -2.17 -8.46
N GLN A 71 -5.50 -2.92 -7.99
CA GLN A 71 -5.23 -4.21 -8.49
C GLN A 71 -6.18 -5.23 -8.00
N GLN A 72 -7.13 -4.93 -7.16
CA GLN A 72 -7.99 -5.86 -6.71
C GLN A 72 -8.69 -6.46 -7.85
N PRO A 73 -8.72 -7.71 -8.06
CA PRO A 73 -9.26 -8.36 -9.22
C PRO A 73 -10.73 -8.11 -9.27
N PRO A 74 -11.21 -7.75 -10.37
CA PRO A 74 -12.60 -7.58 -10.51
C PRO A 74 -13.26 -8.88 -10.42
N PRO A 75 -14.20 -8.99 -9.72
CA PRO A 75 -14.76 -10.22 -9.41
C PRO A 75 -15.16 -10.88 -10.60
N ASP A 76 -15.48 -10.46 -11.49
CA ASP A 76 -15.88 -11.25 -12.37
C ASP A 76 -15.67 -10.91 -13.62
N ARG A 77 -15.11 -10.16 -13.80
CA ARG A 77 -14.91 -9.84 -14.92
C ARG A 77 -14.38 -10.78 -15.64
N THR A 78 -13.88 -11.46 -15.20
CA THR A 78 -13.23 -12.32 -15.87
C THR A 78 -13.99 -13.41 -16.12
N LYS A 79 -14.49 -13.78 -15.91
CA LYS A 79 -14.92 -14.82 -16.05
C LYS A 79 -15.72 -15.05 -16.65
N PRO A 80 -15.93 -15.28 -17.00
CA PRO A 80 -16.48 -15.63 -17.51
C PRO A 80 -16.84 -15.83 -18.25
N ILE A 81 -16.84 -15.71 -18.49
CA ILE A 81 -17.09 -15.78 -19.05
C ILE A 81 -17.30 -16.48 -19.59
N GLY A 82 -17.41 -16.82 -19.60
CA GLY A 82 -17.46 -17.45 -19.92
C GLY A 82 -18.06 -17.80 -20.36
N ARG A 83 -18.45 -17.77 -20.52
CA ARG A 83 -18.96 -18.05 -20.93
C ARG A 83 -19.08 -18.26 -21.29
#